data_0e744fcde309e4bee598891529db9eef
#
_entry.id   0e744fcde309e4bee598891529db9eef
#
_cell.length_a   1.000
_cell.length_b   1.000
_cell.length_c   1.000
_cell.angle_alpha   90.00
_cell.angle_beta   90.00
_cell.angle_gamma   90.00
#
_symmetry.space_group_name_H-M   'P 1'
#
loop_
_entity.id
_entity.type
_entity.pdbx_description
1 polymer ?
#
loop_
_entity_poly.entity_id
_entity_poly.type
_entity_poly.pdbx_seq_one_letter_code
_entity_poly.pdbx_strand_id
1 'polypeptide(L)'
;SGSASKDSSSDSGKTVIKAATGANAKPYVYVGDDDKPAGYDVDVLNAVFDKLPDYELEYEVTDFGSVLSGLNSGNYQIGVNNFSYNEDRGASYLYSYPYDKISYVFVTKKGGKEIKSFEDAAGLSFEGGTGISVSNAVEAWNEKNPDKAINITYSDADTSVFLQHVADGSQDFTIIDLAMYNSYMEEFNYDVQKNDIPEDEAKMIAENSYAYYIFPQDQKDLREQVDKALKELKEDGTLTEISKKMVWSGYCTGG
;
A
#
# COMPACT_ATOMS: atom_id res chain seq x y z
N SER A 1 4.97 23.26 32.01
CA SER A 1 3.84 23.45 31.10
C SER A 1 3.60 22.15 30.35
N GLY A 2 2.65 21.37 30.85
CA GLY A 2 2.27 20.09 30.29
C GLY A 2 1.47 20.29 29.00
N SER A 3 1.95 19.68 27.93
CA SER A 3 1.17 19.50 26.71
C SER A 3 0.14 18.42 26.98
N ALA A 4 -1.07 18.82 27.26
CA ALA A 4 -2.19 17.89 27.32
C ALA A 4 -2.50 17.42 25.91
N SER A 5 -2.25 16.14 25.62
CA SER A 5 -2.82 15.48 24.46
C SER A 5 -4.34 15.60 24.57
N LYS A 6 -4.97 16.22 23.56
CA LYS A 6 -6.43 16.22 23.46
C LYS A 6 -6.87 14.80 23.15
N ASP A 7 -7.26 14.05 24.17
CA ASP A 7 -8.08 12.86 23.99
C ASP A 7 -9.41 13.31 23.39
N SER A 8 -9.59 13.07 22.08
CA SER A 8 -10.90 13.24 21.46
C SER A 8 -11.77 12.05 21.87
N SER A 9 -12.59 12.24 22.93
CA SER A 9 -13.60 11.26 23.29
C SER A 9 -14.85 11.49 22.46
N SER A 10 -15.42 10.41 21.89
CA SER A 10 -16.74 10.47 21.28
C SER A 10 -17.84 10.59 22.34
N ASP A 11 -19.07 10.97 21.94
CA ASP A 11 -20.27 11.02 22.80
C ASP A 11 -20.59 9.64 23.46
N SER A 12 -20.04 8.55 22.94
CA SER A 12 -20.15 7.19 23.48
C SER A 12 -19.20 6.89 24.65
N GLY A 13 -18.30 7.82 25.01
CA GLY A 13 -17.25 7.60 26.01
C GLY A 13 -16.08 6.77 25.52
N LYS A 14 -16.04 6.39 24.24
CA LYS A 14 -14.93 5.67 23.61
C LYS A 14 -13.85 6.63 23.14
N THR A 15 -12.61 6.17 23.14
CA THR A 15 -11.51 6.91 22.53
C THR A 15 -11.59 6.79 21.01
N VAL A 16 -11.63 7.93 20.32
CA VAL A 16 -11.66 7.98 18.85
C VAL A 16 -10.26 7.74 18.30
N ILE A 17 -10.16 6.79 17.40
CA ILE A 17 -8.95 6.50 16.63
C ILE A 17 -9.19 6.90 15.17
N LYS A 18 -8.40 7.84 14.69
CA LYS A 18 -8.44 8.28 13.29
C LYS A 18 -7.44 7.51 12.46
N ALA A 19 -7.94 6.78 11.46
CA ALA A 19 -7.16 6.06 10.47
C ALA A 19 -7.17 6.85 9.16
N ALA A 20 -5.99 7.21 8.67
CA ALA A 20 -5.85 8.01 7.45
C ALA A 20 -5.34 7.16 6.29
N THR A 21 -5.84 7.45 5.10
CA THR A 21 -5.48 6.72 3.88
C THR A 21 -5.54 7.63 2.67
N GLY A 22 -4.68 7.35 1.67
CA GLY A 22 -4.77 7.95 0.34
C GLY A 22 -5.88 7.35 -0.53
N ALA A 23 -6.39 6.18 -0.14
CA ALA A 23 -7.49 5.45 -0.80
C ALA A 23 -7.31 5.29 -2.32
N ASN A 24 -6.08 5.02 -2.77
CA ASN A 24 -5.70 4.93 -4.18
C ASN A 24 -4.99 3.61 -4.55
N ALA A 25 -5.22 2.56 -3.77
CA ALA A 25 -4.57 1.26 -3.92
C ALA A 25 -5.59 0.12 -3.99
N LYS A 26 -6.49 0.15 -5.00
CA LYS A 26 -7.49 -0.89 -5.19
C LYS A 26 -6.81 -2.21 -5.58
N PRO A 27 -7.13 -3.38 -4.99
CA PRO A 27 -8.29 -3.68 -4.13
C PRO A 27 -8.05 -3.53 -2.62
N TYR A 28 -6.88 -3.04 -2.21
CA TYR A 28 -6.52 -2.95 -0.80
C TYR A 28 -7.24 -1.82 -0.07
N VAL A 29 -7.15 -0.61 -0.61
CA VAL A 29 -7.85 0.56 -0.08
C VAL A 29 -8.21 1.51 -1.21
N TYR A 30 -9.47 1.90 -1.26
CA TYR A 30 -10.03 2.79 -2.27
C TYR A 30 -11.29 3.46 -1.73
N VAL A 31 -11.82 4.43 -2.45
CA VAL A 31 -13.10 5.06 -2.10
C VAL A 31 -14.22 4.22 -2.73
N GLY A 32 -15.12 3.72 -1.89
CA GLY A 32 -16.28 2.95 -2.32
C GLY A 32 -17.39 3.81 -2.91
N ASP A 33 -18.47 3.17 -3.37
CA ASP A 33 -19.63 3.83 -3.98
C ASP A 33 -20.39 4.76 -3.01
N ASP A 34 -20.21 4.55 -1.71
CA ASP A 34 -20.78 5.38 -0.63
C ASP A 34 -19.87 6.55 -0.21
N ASP A 35 -18.83 6.85 -0.98
CA ASP A 35 -17.78 7.83 -0.72
C ASP A 35 -16.95 7.55 0.56
N LYS A 36 -17.01 6.33 1.08
CA LYS A 36 -16.23 5.89 2.24
C LYS A 36 -15.08 4.97 1.82
N PRO A 37 -13.99 4.94 2.60
CA PRO A 37 -12.93 3.96 2.37
C PRO A 37 -13.45 2.53 2.41
N ALA A 38 -12.98 1.74 1.47
CA ALA A 38 -13.34 0.33 1.29
C ALA A 38 -12.09 -0.47 0.87
N GLY A 39 -12.20 -1.78 0.84
CA GLY A 39 -11.17 -2.69 0.39
C GLY A 39 -10.64 -3.58 1.51
N TYR A 40 -9.66 -4.40 1.15
CA TYR A 40 -9.10 -5.41 2.05
C TYR A 40 -8.52 -4.81 3.34
N ASP A 41 -7.74 -3.73 3.22
CA ASP A 41 -7.10 -3.08 4.36
C ASP A 41 -8.12 -2.51 5.35
N VAL A 42 -9.23 -2.01 4.82
CA VAL A 42 -10.33 -1.46 5.62
C VAL A 42 -11.12 -2.58 6.29
N ASP A 43 -11.46 -3.64 5.57
CA ASP A 43 -12.20 -4.78 6.10
C ASP A 43 -11.43 -5.46 7.24
N VAL A 44 -10.11 -5.62 7.07
CA VAL A 44 -9.25 -6.18 8.13
C VAL A 44 -9.22 -5.25 9.35
N LEU A 45 -9.03 -3.95 9.15
CA LEU A 45 -8.96 -3.01 10.27
C LEU A 45 -10.30 -2.90 11.01
N ASN A 46 -11.42 -2.93 10.30
CA ASN A 46 -12.74 -2.97 10.91
C ASN A 46 -12.91 -4.22 11.78
N ALA A 47 -12.49 -5.40 11.30
CA ALA A 47 -12.52 -6.64 12.08
C ALA A 47 -11.63 -6.57 13.32
N VAL A 48 -10.46 -5.91 13.23
CA VAL A 48 -9.59 -5.64 14.37
C VAL A 48 -10.34 -4.81 15.43
N PHE A 49 -10.95 -3.71 15.03
CA PHE A 49 -11.63 -2.80 15.96
C PHE A 49 -12.93 -3.35 16.52
N ASP A 50 -13.57 -4.32 15.85
CA ASP A 50 -14.67 -5.09 16.44
C ASP A 50 -14.25 -5.84 17.73
N LYS A 51 -12.96 -6.13 17.87
CA LYS A 51 -12.36 -6.74 19.06
C LYS A 51 -11.86 -5.72 20.10
N LEU A 52 -11.94 -4.43 19.79
CA LEU A 52 -11.43 -3.34 20.65
C LEU A 52 -12.58 -2.41 21.08
N PRO A 53 -13.44 -2.85 21.99
CA PRO A 53 -14.69 -2.12 22.31
C PRO A 53 -14.47 -0.75 22.96
N ASP A 54 -13.28 -0.48 23.49
CA ASP A 54 -12.97 0.82 24.13
C ASP A 54 -12.63 1.91 23.11
N TYR A 55 -12.52 1.56 21.83
CA TYR A 55 -12.17 2.48 20.75
C TYR A 55 -13.31 2.63 19.75
N GLU A 56 -13.38 3.80 19.15
CA GLU A 56 -14.20 4.11 17.98
C GLU A 56 -13.30 4.44 16.81
N LEU A 57 -13.42 3.68 15.70
CA LEU A 57 -12.60 3.86 14.51
C LEU A 57 -13.28 4.82 13.54
N GLU A 58 -12.57 5.88 13.15
CA GLU A 58 -12.96 6.81 12.09
C GLU A 58 -11.91 6.83 11.00
N TYR A 59 -12.35 6.99 9.75
CA TYR A 59 -11.46 7.09 8.59
C TYR A 59 -11.41 8.50 8.05
N GLU A 60 -10.24 8.91 7.58
CA GLU A 60 -10.06 10.15 6.83
C GLU A 60 -9.28 9.85 5.53
N VAL A 61 -9.80 10.32 4.41
CA VAL A 61 -9.15 10.22 3.10
C VAL A 61 -8.40 11.51 2.84
N THR A 62 -7.10 11.40 2.58
CA THR A 62 -6.23 12.52 2.26
C THR A 62 -5.09 12.05 1.35
N ASP A 63 -4.21 12.93 0.88
CA ASP A 63 -3.06 12.51 0.09
C ASP A 63 -2.02 11.76 0.94
N PHE A 64 -1.14 10.99 0.28
CA PHE A 64 -0.14 10.16 0.95
C PHE A 64 0.79 10.97 1.87
N GLY A 65 1.26 12.13 1.42
CA GLY A 65 2.12 12.99 2.23
C GLY A 65 1.43 13.50 3.49
N SER A 66 0.14 13.83 3.37
CA SER A 66 -0.69 14.27 4.50
C SER A 66 -1.00 13.14 5.48
N VAL A 67 -1.08 11.89 5.02
CA VAL A 67 -1.17 10.73 5.94
C VAL A 67 0.05 10.70 6.85
N LEU A 68 1.24 10.77 6.28
CA LEU A 68 2.51 10.71 7.04
C LEU A 68 2.66 11.92 7.97
N SER A 69 2.43 13.14 7.47
CA SER A 69 2.54 14.35 8.30
C SER A 69 1.49 14.38 9.42
N GLY A 70 0.29 13.88 9.16
CA GLY A 70 -0.78 13.78 10.17
C GLY A 70 -0.48 12.76 11.26
N LEU A 71 0.19 11.66 10.93
CA LEU A 71 0.71 10.72 11.93
C LEU A 71 1.77 11.39 12.82
N ASN A 72 2.70 12.11 12.23
CA ASN A 72 3.75 12.82 12.95
C ASN A 72 3.22 13.92 13.88
N SER A 73 2.16 14.62 13.47
CA SER A 73 1.55 15.70 14.24
C SER A 73 0.57 15.22 15.31
N GLY A 74 0.19 13.93 15.30
CA GLY A 74 -0.80 13.37 16.20
C GLY A 74 -2.25 13.55 15.74
N ASN A 75 -2.49 14.07 14.53
CA ASN A 75 -3.83 14.19 13.96
C ASN A 75 -4.42 12.83 13.63
N TYR A 76 -3.59 11.86 13.24
CA TYR A 76 -3.97 10.48 12.95
C TYR A 76 -3.20 9.50 13.83
N GLN A 77 -3.83 8.39 14.16
CA GLN A 77 -3.24 7.34 15.01
C GLN A 77 -2.86 6.10 14.20
N ILE A 78 -3.43 5.91 13.02
CA ILE A 78 -3.14 4.77 12.15
C ILE A 78 -3.04 5.24 10.71
N GLY A 79 -1.99 4.78 10.01
CA GLY A 79 -1.88 4.90 8.56
C GLY A 79 -2.34 3.60 7.89
N VAL A 80 -3.23 3.73 6.91
CA VAL A 80 -3.87 2.63 6.18
C VAL A 80 -3.65 2.86 4.69
N ASN A 81 -2.58 2.30 4.13
CA ASN A 81 -2.26 2.50 2.72
C ASN A 81 -1.43 1.35 2.14
N ASN A 82 -1.72 0.13 2.62
CA ASN A 82 -0.99 -1.07 2.20
C ASN A 82 0.53 -0.88 2.28
N PHE A 83 1.01 -0.32 3.39
CA PHE A 83 2.41 0.04 3.56
C PHE A 83 3.32 -1.17 3.56
N SER A 84 4.38 -1.10 2.77
CA SER A 84 5.52 -2.00 2.88
C SER A 84 6.46 -1.54 4.00
N TYR A 85 7.31 -2.43 4.48
CA TYR A 85 8.36 -2.07 5.42
C TYR A 85 9.61 -1.58 4.68
N ASN A 86 10.21 -0.50 5.19
CA ASN A 86 11.58 -0.10 4.88
C ASN A 86 12.24 0.50 6.14
N GLU A 87 13.57 0.48 6.19
CA GLU A 87 14.32 0.92 7.37
C GLU A 87 14.08 2.39 7.73
N ASP A 88 14.03 3.28 6.74
CA ASP A 88 13.82 4.72 6.97
C ASP A 88 12.46 4.97 7.61
N ARG A 89 11.40 4.35 7.09
CA ARG A 89 10.06 4.45 7.67
C ARG A 89 9.99 3.73 9.01
N GLY A 90 10.68 2.61 9.17
CA GLY A 90 10.78 1.86 10.42
C GLY A 90 11.45 2.62 11.55
N ALA A 91 12.34 3.58 11.24
CA ALA A 91 12.94 4.47 12.23
C ALA A 91 11.98 5.56 12.73
N SER A 92 10.94 5.90 11.94
CA SER A 92 10.01 7.01 12.22
C SER A 92 8.64 6.55 12.72
N TYR A 93 8.23 5.32 12.41
CA TYR A 93 6.89 4.80 12.72
C TYR A 93 6.97 3.41 13.33
N LEU A 94 5.94 3.05 14.10
CA LEU A 94 5.73 1.67 14.54
C LEU A 94 4.96 0.93 13.44
N TYR A 95 5.28 -0.34 13.26
CA TYR A 95 4.60 -1.24 12.32
C TYR A 95 3.74 -2.24 13.06
N SER A 96 2.57 -2.55 12.50
CA SER A 96 1.73 -3.63 13.00
C SER A 96 2.34 -5.01 12.69
N TYR A 97 1.74 -6.05 13.24
CA TYR A 97 1.88 -7.40 12.71
C TYR A 97 1.43 -7.41 11.24
N PRO A 98 2.11 -8.15 10.34
CA PRO A 98 1.73 -8.16 8.92
C PRO A 98 0.36 -8.80 8.73
N TYR A 99 -0.47 -8.19 7.88
CA TYR A 99 -1.83 -8.67 7.62
C TYR A 99 -2.03 -9.17 6.19
N ASP A 100 -1.06 -8.98 5.30
CA ASP A 100 -1.14 -9.41 3.92
C ASP A 100 0.25 -9.65 3.34
N LYS A 101 0.31 -10.46 2.28
CA LYS A 101 1.52 -10.74 1.51
C LYS A 101 1.39 -10.08 0.14
N ILE A 102 2.46 -9.39 -0.31
CA ILE A 102 2.48 -8.59 -1.54
C ILE A 102 3.50 -9.16 -2.52
N SER A 103 3.10 -9.25 -3.79
CA SER A 103 4.00 -9.56 -4.91
C SER A 103 3.99 -8.41 -5.90
N TYR A 104 5.13 -8.09 -6.52
CA TYR A 104 5.25 -7.02 -7.50
C TYR A 104 5.50 -7.57 -8.90
N VAL A 105 5.06 -6.83 -9.91
CA VAL A 105 5.25 -7.19 -11.31
C VAL A 105 5.75 -5.99 -12.11
N PHE A 106 6.58 -6.27 -13.11
CA PHE A 106 6.86 -5.34 -14.19
C PHE A 106 5.67 -5.33 -15.15
N VAL A 107 5.22 -4.15 -15.54
CA VAL A 107 4.13 -3.99 -16.50
C VAL A 107 4.66 -3.29 -17.72
N THR A 108 4.49 -3.93 -18.89
CA THR A 108 4.90 -3.43 -20.20
C THR A 108 3.74 -3.48 -21.18
N LYS A 109 3.89 -2.85 -22.34
CA LYS A 109 2.90 -2.90 -23.39
C LYS A 109 2.75 -4.32 -23.92
N LYS A 110 1.52 -4.80 -24.09
CA LYS A 110 1.21 -6.12 -24.63
C LYS A 110 1.83 -6.30 -26.01
N GLY A 111 2.56 -7.40 -26.18
CA GLY A 111 3.25 -7.71 -27.44
C GLY A 111 4.55 -6.93 -27.67
N GLY A 112 4.90 -6.01 -26.77
CA GLY A 112 6.16 -5.27 -26.82
C GLY A 112 7.30 -5.98 -26.09
N LYS A 113 8.38 -5.26 -25.85
CA LYS A 113 9.55 -5.77 -25.13
C LYS A 113 9.15 -6.18 -23.71
N GLU A 114 9.47 -7.40 -23.31
CA GLU A 114 9.31 -7.87 -21.95
C GLU A 114 10.46 -7.37 -21.07
N ILE A 115 10.13 -7.00 -19.82
CA ILE A 115 11.08 -6.66 -18.76
C ILE A 115 10.95 -7.72 -17.67
N LYS A 116 12.03 -8.48 -17.42
CA LYS A 116 12.07 -9.57 -16.44
C LYS A 116 13.07 -9.30 -15.32
N SER A 117 13.82 -8.20 -15.42
CA SER A 117 14.79 -7.76 -14.43
C SER A 117 15.00 -6.24 -14.55
N PHE A 118 15.58 -5.60 -13.52
CA PHE A 118 15.99 -4.19 -13.63
C PHE A 118 17.03 -3.97 -14.75
N GLU A 119 17.88 -4.94 -15.01
CA GLU A 119 18.85 -4.89 -16.10
C GLU A 119 18.15 -4.72 -17.46
N ASP A 120 17.05 -5.43 -17.71
CA ASP A 120 16.26 -5.31 -18.94
C ASP A 120 15.65 -3.91 -19.11
N ALA A 121 15.48 -3.17 -18.02
CA ALA A 121 14.89 -1.84 -18.00
C ALA A 121 15.90 -0.71 -18.24
N ALA A 122 17.19 -1.02 -18.41
CA ALA A 122 18.25 -0.03 -18.60
C ALA A 122 17.92 0.91 -19.77
N GLY A 123 17.98 2.22 -19.51
CA GLY A 123 17.71 3.25 -20.51
C GLY A 123 16.24 3.47 -20.86
N LEU A 124 15.34 2.69 -20.31
CA LEU A 124 13.90 2.80 -20.55
C LEU A 124 13.26 3.82 -19.59
N SER A 125 12.02 4.23 -19.87
CA SER A 125 11.27 5.16 -19.05
C SER A 125 10.33 4.43 -18.11
N PHE A 126 10.32 4.89 -16.84
CA PHE A 126 9.47 4.44 -15.76
C PHE A 126 8.68 5.62 -15.20
N GLU A 127 7.39 5.44 -14.96
CA GLU A 127 6.56 6.42 -14.27
C GLU A 127 6.20 5.91 -12.88
N GLY A 128 6.35 6.76 -11.86
CA GLY A 128 6.03 6.42 -10.48
C GLY A 128 5.83 7.64 -9.60
N GLY A 129 5.19 7.45 -8.46
CA GLY A 129 4.98 8.50 -7.46
C GLY A 129 6.26 8.82 -6.68
N THR A 130 6.36 10.06 -6.20
CA THR A 130 7.46 10.48 -5.34
C THR A 130 7.36 9.79 -3.97
N GLY A 131 8.46 9.18 -3.51
CA GLY A 131 8.56 8.61 -2.16
C GLY A 131 7.90 7.26 -1.97
N ILE A 132 7.25 6.69 -2.98
CA ILE A 132 6.71 5.33 -2.90
C ILE A 132 7.81 4.28 -3.06
N SER A 133 7.59 3.09 -2.49
CA SER A 133 8.60 2.03 -2.42
C SER A 133 9.16 1.61 -3.78
N VAL A 134 8.32 1.51 -4.81
CA VAL A 134 8.75 1.11 -6.16
C VAL A 134 9.65 2.17 -6.81
N SER A 135 9.32 3.46 -6.65
CA SER A 135 10.14 4.56 -7.16
C SER A 135 11.48 4.62 -6.42
N ASN A 136 11.48 4.43 -5.12
CA ASN A 136 12.69 4.38 -4.30
C ASN A 136 13.60 3.23 -4.74
N ALA A 137 13.04 2.08 -5.11
CA ALA A 137 13.81 0.94 -5.62
C ALA A 137 14.47 1.25 -6.96
N VAL A 138 13.77 1.92 -7.88
CA VAL A 138 14.34 2.34 -9.18
C VAL A 138 15.46 3.36 -8.97
N GLU A 139 15.28 4.31 -8.05
CA GLU A 139 16.32 5.28 -7.68
C GLU A 139 17.57 4.58 -7.13
N ALA A 140 17.39 3.60 -6.23
CA ALA A 140 18.48 2.82 -5.67
C ALA A 140 19.24 2.02 -6.73
N TRP A 141 18.52 1.43 -7.70
CA TRP A 141 19.13 0.79 -8.85
C TRP A 141 20.00 1.77 -9.66
N ASN A 142 19.48 2.95 -9.94
CA ASN A 142 20.17 3.98 -10.71
C ASN A 142 21.46 4.45 -10.02
N GLU A 143 21.44 4.58 -8.70
CA GLU A 143 22.62 4.95 -7.91
C GLU A 143 23.76 3.91 -8.06
N LYS A 144 23.40 2.64 -8.07
CA LYS A 144 24.36 1.53 -8.21
C LYS A 144 24.78 1.26 -9.65
N ASN A 145 23.98 1.68 -10.62
CA ASN A 145 24.16 1.39 -12.04
C ASN A 145 24.01 2.67 -12.88
N PRO A 146 24.86 3.70 -12.68
CA PRO A 146 24.68 4.99 -13.34
C PRO A 146 24.80 4.93 -14.86
N ASP A 147 25.51 3.95 -15.41
CA ASP A 147 25.67 3.68 -16.85
C ASP A 147 24.48 2.92 -17.45
N LYS A 148 23.59 2.40 -16.62
CA LYS A 148 22.37 1.65 -16.99
C LYS A 148 21.11 2.27 -16.38
N ALA A 149 21.13 3.57 -16.14
CA ALA A 149 20.06 4.26 -15.46
C ALA A 149 18.71 4.12 -16.19
N ILE A 150 17.67 3.94 -15.39
CA ILE A 150 16.28 3.99 -15.81
C ILE A 150 15.84 5.45 -15.73
N ASN A 151 15.13 5.95 -16.75
CA ASN A 151 14.65 7.33 -16.78
C ASN A 151 13.34 7.44 -16.01
N ILE A 152 13.36 8.13 -14.86
CA ILE A 152 12.20 8.21 -13.98
C ILE A 152 11.39 9.46 -14.32
N THR A 153 10.09 9.28 -14.58
CA THR A 153 9.09 10.33 -14.61
C THR A 153 8.28 10.28 -13.32
N TYR A 154 8.37 11.32 -12.52
CA TYR A 154 7.56 11.41 -11.29
C TYR A 154 6.20 12.02 -11.60
N SER A 155 5.15 11.45 -11.04
CA SER A 155 3.78 11.88 -11.26
C SER A 155 2.94 11.62 -10.00
N ASP A 156 2.02 12.54 -9.74
CA ASP A 156 1.00 12.38 -8.68
C ASP A 156 -0.29 11.73 -9.21
N ALA A 157 -0.29 11.29 -10.46
CA ALA A 157 -1.43 10.63 -11.06
C ALA A 157 -1.72 9.28 -10.40
N ASP A 158 -2.96 8.80 -10.54
CA ASP A 158 -3.38 7.47 -10.10
C ASP A 158 -2.61 6.39 -10.90
N THR A 159 -2.39 5.24 -10.28
CA THR A 159 -1.76 4.07 -10.90
C THR A 159 -2.47 3.63 -12.18
N SER A 160 -3.79 3.80 -12.27
CA SER A 160 -4.55 3.56 -13.52
C SER A 160 -4.02 4.39 -14.69
N VAL A 161 -3.61 5.62 -14.45
CA VAL A 161 -3.00 6.51 -15.47
C VAL A 161 -1.64 5.99 -15.90
N PHE A 162 -0.84 5.45 -14.97
CA PHE A 162 0.45 4.81 -15.31
C PHE A 162 0.24 3.64 -16.27
N LEU A 163 -0.77 2.81 -16.04
CA LEU A 163 -1.11 1.70 -16.93
C LEU A 163 -1.56 2.19 -18.31
N GLN A 164 -2.33 3.28 -18.40
CA GLN A 164 -2.71 3.91 -19.66
C GLN A 164 -1.48 4.37 -20.45
N HIS A 165 -0.52 5.01 -19.79
CA HIS A 165 0.70 5.48 -20.43
C HIS A 165 1.58 4.33 -20.94
N VAL A 166 1.61 3.21 -20.23
CA VAL A 166 2.29 2.00 -20.71
C VAL A 166 1.55 1.41 -21.92
N ALA A 167 0.22 1.32 -21.85
CA ALA A 167 -0.61 0.81 -22.93
C ALA A 167 -0.49 1.64 -24.22
N ASP A 168 -0.41 2.98 -24.12
CA ASP A 168 -0.29 3.88 -25.26
C ASP A 168 1.15 4.08 -25.77
N GLY A 169 2.14 3.55 -25.02
CA GLY A 169 3.55 3.63 -25.38
C GLY A 169 4.25 4.93 -24.96
N SER A 170 3.59 5.84 -24.25
CA SER A 170 4.23 7.07 -23.75
C SER A 170 5.21 6.81 -22.60
N GLN A 171 5.06 5.71 -21.89
CA GLN A 171 6.02 5.19 -20.91
C GLN A 171 6.35 3.73 -21.27
N ASP A 172 7.61 3.33 -21.05
CA ASP A 172 8.05 1.98 -21.38
C ASP A 172 7.53 0.94 -20.39
N PHE A 173 7.51 1.28 -19.11
CA PHE A 173 7.03 0.36 -18.08
C PHE A 173 6.65 1.08 -16.78
N THR A 174 5.96 0.34 -15.94
CA THR A 174 5.78 0.66 -14.52
C THR A 174 5.91 -0.61 -13.69
N ILE A 175 5.93 -0.45 -12.38
CA ILE A 175 5.97 -1.56 -11.41
C ILE A 175 4.79 -1.37 -10.48
N ILE A 176 3.96 -2.40 -10.36
CA ILE A 176 2.82 -2.38 -9.43
C ILE A 176 2.70 -3.71 -8.71
N ASP A 177 1.93 -3.69 -7.64
CA ASP A 177 1.52 -4.89 -6.93
C ASP A 177 0.63 -5.76 -7.83
N LEU A 178 0.78 -7.09 -7.71
CA LEU A 178 0.06 -8.06 -8.55
C LEU A 178 -1.46 -7.96 -8.35
N ALA A 179 -1.94 -7.79 -7.12
CA ALA A 179 -3.37 -7.68 -6.87
C ALA A 179 -3.95 -6.39 -7.45
N MET A 180 -3.21 -5.29 -7.38
CA MET A 180 -3.57 -4.03 -8.04
C MET A 180 -3.60 -4.21 -9.57
N TYR A 181 -2.60 -4.86 -10.15
CA TYR A 181 -2.58 -5.18 -11.58
C TYR A 181 -3.85 -5.94 -11.98
N ASN A 182 -4.16 -7.03 -11.29
CA ASN A 182 -5.33 -7.84 -11.58
C ASN A 182 -6.63 -7.04 -11.46
N SER A 183 -6.74 -6.18 -10.44
CA SER A 183 -7.89 -5.31 -10.23
C SER A 183 -8.10 -4.33 -11.39
N TYR A 184 -7.05 -3.66 -11.82
CA TYR A 184 -7.15 -2.71 -12.94
C TYR A 184 -7.40 -3.41 -14.27
N MET A 185 -6.83 -4.60 -14.49
CA MET A 185 -7.10 -5.38 -15.70
C MET A 185 -8.55 -5.86 -15.78
N GLU A 186 -9.14 -6.26 -14.66
CA GLU A 186 -10.56 -6.63 -14.57
C GLU A 186 -11.47 -5.44 -14.89
N GLU A 187 -11.15 -4.27 -14.35
CA GLU A 187 -11.97 -3.08 -14.51
C GLU A 187 -11.80 -2.43 -15.89
N PHE A 188 -10.58 -2.31 -16.39
CA PHE A 188 -10.25 -1.52 -17.57
C PHE A 188 -9.70 -2.32 -18.75
N ASN A 189 -9.13 -3.50 -18.51
CA ASN A 189 -8.55 -4.37 -19.53
C ASN A 189 -7.55 -3.65 -20.46
N TYR A 190 -6.60 -2.93 -19.89
CA TYR A 190 -5.57 -2.20 -20.63
C TYR A 190 -4.73 -3.13 -21.53
N ASP A 191 -4.18 -2.59 -22.62
CA ASP A 191 -3.31 -3.31 -23.55
C ASP A 191 -1.88 -3.45 -22.99
N VAL A 192 -1.75 -4.14 -21.87
CA VAL A 192 -0.51 -4.38 -21.15
C VAL A 192 -0.32 -5.85 -20.82
N GLN A 193 0.92 -6.20 -20.46
CA GLN A 193 1.32 -7.52 -20.00
C GLN A 193 2.19 -7.39 -18.75
N LYS A 194 2.36 -8.47 -18.00
CA LYS A 194 3.16 -8.50 -16.79
C LYS A 194 4.25 -9.57 -16.84
N ASN A 195 5.32 -9.32 -16.11
CA ASN A 195 6.32 -10.31 -15.74
C ASN A 195 6.62 -10.20 -14.26
N ASP A 196 6.77 -11.33 -13.58
CA ASP A 196 7.12 -11.36 -12.16
C ASP A 196 8.50 -10.74 -11.93
N ILE A 197 8.64 -10.02 -10.83
CA ILE A 197 9.94 -9.51 -10.39
C ILE A 197 10.68 -10.64 -9.67
N PRO A 198 11.94 -10.95 -10.01
CA PRO A 198 12.74 -11.94 -9.28
C PRO A 198 12.80 -11.60 -7.78
N GLU A 199 12.81 -12.62 -6.93
CA GLU A 199 12.73 -12.47 -5.48
C GLU A 199 13.84 -11.58 -4.90
N ASP A 200 15.07 -11.70 -5.41
CA ASP A 200 16.20 -10.88 -4.98
C ASP A 200 16.02 -9.39 -5.36
N GLU A 201 15.40 -9.10 -6.50
CA GLU A 201 15.08 -7.73 -6.92
C GLU A 201 13.84 -7.18 -6.21
N ALA A 202 12.85 -8.01 -5.89
CA ALA A 202 11.69 -7.61 -5.11
C ALA A 202 12.10 -7.06 -3.73
N LYS A 203 13.19 -7.55 -3.15
CA LYS A 203 13.77 -7.03 -1.90
C LYS A 203 14.27 -5.58 -2.01
N MET A 204 14.53 -5.09 -3.20
CA MET A 204 14.86 -3.67 -3.43
C MET A 204 13.63 -2.77 -3.25
N ILE A 205 12.43 -3.30 -3.47
CA ILE A 205 11.17 -2.57 -3.29
C ILE A 205 10.77 -2.56 -1.82
N ALA A 206 10.86 -3.72 -1.16
CA ALA A 206 10.55 -3.88 0.25
C ALA A 206 11.42 -4.99 0.85
N GLU A 207 11.90 -4.82 2.08
CA GLU A 207 12.75 -5.81 2.76
C GLU A 207 12.06 -7.17 2.91
N ASN A 208 10.74 -7.17 2.95
CA ASN A 208 9.92 -8.38 2.93
C ASN A 208 8.68 -8.16 2.06
N SER A 209 7.95 -9.24 1.81
CA SER A 209 6.77 -9.24 0.94
C SER A 209 5.46 -9.06 1.70
N TYR A 210 5.43 -8.22 2.74
CA TYR A 210 4.25 -8.04 3.58
C TYR A 210 3.73 -6.61 3.58
N ALA A 211 2.44 -6.47 3.91
CA ALA A 211 1.78 -5.19 4.15
C ALA A 211 1.48 -5.00 5.64
N TYR A 212 1.50 -3.75 6.06
CA TYR A 212 1.40 -3.34 7.46
C TYR A 212 0.54 -2.09 7.61
N TYR A 213 -0.09 -1.94 8.78
CA TYR A 213 -0.52 -0.65 9.28
C TYR A 213 0.66 0.03 9.97
N ILE A 214 0.70 1.35 9.93
CA ILE A 214 1.73 2.14 10.62
C ILE A 214 1.11 3.06 11.67
N PHE A 215 1.91 3.38 12.69
CA PHE A 215 1.48 4.16 13.85
C PHE A 215 2.55 5.18 14.21
N PRO A 216 2.17 6.33 14.81
CA PRO A 216 3.15 7.19 15.48
C PRO A 216 3.89 6.45 16.59
N GLN A 217 5.10 6.90 16.92
CA GLN A 217 5.95 6.30 17.95
C GLN A 217 5.32 6.28 19.34
N ASP A 218 4.40 7.20 19.66
CA ASP A 218 3.71 7.30 20.94
C ASP A 218 2.48 6.39 21.05
N GLN A 219 2.17 5.60 20.02
CA GLN A 219 1.01 4.71 19.97
C GLN A 219 1.36 3.23 20.19
N LYS A 220 2.29 2.94 21.08
CA LYS A 220 2.72 1.56 21.38
C LYS A 220 1.58 0.68 21.90
N ASP A 221 0.77 1.21 22.82
CA ASP A 221 -0.35 0.45 23.41
C ASP A 221 -1.40 0.12 22.35
N LEU A 222 -1.74 1.06 21.49
CA LEU A 222 -2.67 0.83 20.39
C LEU A 222 -2.12 -0.22 19.42
N ARG A 223 -0.86 -0.11 19.02
CA ARG A 223 -0.19 -1.09 18.15
C ARG A 223 -0.24 -2.50 18.74
N GLU A 224 0.06 -2.64 20.05
CA GLU A 224 0.02 -3.95 20.72
C GLU A 224 -1.38 -4.56 20.72
N GLN A 225 -2.42 -3.76 20.94
CA GLN A 225 -3.81 -4.21 20.90
C GLN A 225 -4.24 -4.61 19.49
N VAL A 226 -3.85 -3.83 18.48
CA VAL A 226 -4.07 -4.15 17.06
C VAL A 226 -3.36 -5.45 16.70
N ASP A 227 -2.11 -5.62 17.11
CA ASP A 227 -1.33 -6.85 16.84
C ASP A 227 -1.97 -8.08 17.45
N LYS A 228 -2.43 -8.00 18.68
CA LYS A 228 -3.14 -9.10 19.34
C LYS A 228 -4.40 -9.48 18.57
N ALA A 229 -5.18 -8.51 18.16
CA ALA A 229 -6.39 -8.74 17.37
C ALA A 229 -6.05 -9.34 16.00
N LEU A 230 -5.02 -8.85 15.30
CA LEU A 230 -4.59 -9.40 14.01
C LEU A 230 -4.18 -10.88 14.13
N LYS A 231 -3.44 -11.25 15.17
CA LYS A 231 -3.06 -12.66 15.42
C LYS A 231 -4.28 -13.54 15.65
N GLU A 232 -5.25 -13.06 16.43
CA GLU A 232 -6.50 -13.78 16.65
C GLU A 232 -7.30 -13.97 15.35
N LEU A 233 -7.39 -12.93 14.51
CA LEU A 233 -8.08 -12.99 13.22
C LEU A 233 -7.39 -13.94 12.23
N LYS A 234 -6.07 -14.06 12.31
CA LYS A 234 -5.31 -15.03 11.52
C LYS A 234 -5.60 -16.46 12.00
N GLU A 235 -5.56 -16.69 13.30
CA GLU A 235 -5.75 -18.00 13.90
C GLU A 235 -7.18 -18.52 13.74
N ASP A 236 -8.19 -17.66 13.83
CA ASP A 236 -9.60 -18.04 13.69
C ASP A 236 -10.10 -18.13 12.24
N GLY A 237 -9.25 -17.84 11.26
CA GLY A 237 -9.58 -17.93 9.84
C GLY A 237 -10.24 -16.67 9.25
N THR A 238 -10.48 -15.62 10.03
CA THR A 238 -11.15 -14.40 9.54
C THR A 238 -10.36 -13.69 8.46
N LEU A 239 -9.02 -13.60 8.59
CA LEU A 239 -8.18 -12.99 7.56
C LEU A 239 -8.30 -13.74 6.22
N THR A 240 -8.35 -15.06 6.26
CA THR A 240 -8.56 -15.90 5.08
C THR A 240 -9.93 -15.62 4.45
N GLU A 241 -10.99 -15.51 5.25
CA GLU A 241 -12.33 -15.19 4.75
C GLU A 241 -12.39 -13.79 4.11
N ILE A 242 -11.75 -12.79 4.72
CA ILE A 242 -11.69 -11.44 4.14
C ILE A 242 -10.92 -11.46 2.82
N SER A 243 -9.80 -12.18 2.72
CA SER A 243 -9.02 -12.29 1.47
C SER A 243 -9.80 -12.98 0.35
N LYS A 244 -10.66 -13.94 0.66
CA LYS A 244 -11.55 -14.58 -0.33
C LYS A 244 -12.52 -13.59 -0.96
N LYS A 245 -12.97 -12.58 -0.25
CA LYS A 245 -13.84 -11.52 -0.81
C LYS A 245 -13.15 -10.72 -1.90
N MET A 246 -11.83 -10.50 -1.79
CA MET A 246 -11.05 -9.88 -2.88
C MET A 246 -11.07 -10.74 -4.14
N VAL A 247 -10.91 -12.05 -4.00
CA VAL A 247 -10.96 -13.02 -5.12
C VAL A 247 -12.35 -13.05 -5.76
N TRP A 248 -13.42 -13.07 -4.95
CA TRP A 248 -14.81 -13.09 -5.42
C TRP A 248 -15.24 -11.80 -6.11
N SER A 249 -14.60 -10.68 -5.87
CA SER A 249 -14.85 -9.42 -6.57
C SER A 249 -14.15 -9.30 -7.92
N GLY A 250 -13.66 -10.41 -8.49
CA GLY A 250 -13.01 -10.47 -9.79
C GLY A 250 -11.50 -10.29 -9.77
N TYR A 251 -10.90 -10.20 -8.59
CA TYR A 251 -9.45 -10.07 -8.45
C TYR A 251 -8.81 -11.46 -8.45
N CYS A 252 -8.51 -11.98 -9.62
CA CYS A 252 -7.75 -13.22 -9.72
C CYS A 252 -6.35 -13.03 -9.17
N THR A 253 -6.11 -13.53 -7.97
CA THR A 253 -4.76 -13.87 -7.57
C THR A 253 -4.39 -15.08 -8.41
N GLY A 254 -3.68 -14.87 -9.52
CA GLY A 254 -3.16 -15.95 -10.33
C GLY A 254 -2.31 -16.85 -9.45
N GLY A 255 -2.68 -18.11 -9.40
CA GLY A 255 -1.92 -19.15 -8.71
C GLY A 255 -0.54 -19.34 -9.28
#